data_b43d2152a4a852bed40f7c20781356db
#
_entry.id   b43d2152a4a852bed40f7c20781356db
#
_cell.length_a   1.000
_cell.length_b   1.000
_cell.length_c   1.000
_cell.angle_alpha   90.00
_cell.angle_beta   90.00
_cell.angle_gamma   90.00
#
_symmetry.space_group_name_H-M   'P 1'
#
loop_
_entity.id
_entity.type
_entity.pdbx_description
1 polymer ?
#
loop_
_entity_poly.entity_id
_entity_poly.type
_entity_poly.pdbx_seq_one_letter_code
_entity_poly.pdbx_strand_id
1 'polypeptide(L)'
;MLSDLIAEQNYVQEELELLRASAANMKQELEDIWKDDHEAVYELTSVFIHRGSTPQWGHYFFYSRHLPENPDSWFKYNDSEVSVVSKEDVLADTTGSTANPYMARCFPFFFFEILLVVVV
;
A
#
# COMPACT_ATOMS: atom_id res chain seq x y z
N MET A 1 43.87 -17.10 -23.35
CA MET A 1 42.82 -16.16 -23.81
C MET A 1 41.42 -16.78 -23.72
N LEU A 2 41.09 -17.84 -24.43
CA LEU A 2 39.75 -18.47 -24.32
C LEU A 2 39.53 -19.14 -22.96
N SER A 3 40.54 -19.79 -22.42
CA SER A 3 40.51 -20.39 -21.07
C SER A 3 40.30 -19.36 -19.98
N ASP A 4 40.85 -18.15 -20.13
CA ASP A 4 40.71 -17.10 -19.14
C ASP A 4 39.30 -16.52 -19.14
N LEU A 5 38.70 -16.38 -20.31
CA LEU A 5 37.31 -15.94 -20.46
C LEU A 5 36.31 -16.96 -19.89
N ILE A 6 36.59 -18.27 -20.06
CA ILE A 6 35.77 -19.32 -19.48
C ILE A 6 35.89 -19.32 -17.94
N ALA A 7 37.08 -19.12 -17.40
CA ALA A 7 37.31 -19.03 -15.96
C ALA A 7 36.59 -17.82 -15.36
N GLU A 8 36.67 -16.67 -16.03
CA GLU A 8 35.96 -15.46 -15.60
C GLU A 8 34.46 -15.62 -15.68
N GLN A 9 33.94 -16.25 -16.73
CA GLN A 9 32.53 -16.56 -16.86
C GLN A 9 32.02 -17.49 -15.71
N ASN A 10 32.78 -18.52 -15.39
CA ASN A 10 32.46 -19.42 -14.30
C ASN A 10 32.46 -18.70 -12.94
N TYR A 11 33.46 -17.86 -12.71
CA TYR A 11 33.54 -17.06 -11.49
C TYR A 11 32.33 -16.13 -11.33
N VAL A 12 31.95 -15.41 -12.37
CA VAL A 12 30.77 -14.52 -12.36
C VAL A 12 29.49 -15.34 -12.14
N GLN A 13 29.40 -16.52 -12.74
CA GLN A 13 28.23 -17.40 -12.55
C GLN A 13 28.12 -17.88 -11.10
N GLU A 14 29.20 -18.28 -10.47
CA GLU A 14 29.23 -18.66 -9.06
C GLU A 14 28.84 -17.51 -8.13
N GLU A 15 29.37 -16.32 -8.35
CA GLU A 15 28.98 -15.12 -7.59
C GLU A 15 27.48 -14.81 -7.76
N LEU A 16 26.95 -14.94 -8.96
CA LEU A 16 25.54 -14.71 -9.24
C LEU A 16 24.65 -15.70 -8.49
N GLU A 17 25.05 -16.96 -8.42
CA GLU A 17 24.31 -17.98 -7.66
C GLU A 17 24.35 -17.71 -6.16
N LEU A 18 25.49 -17.30 -5.61
CA LEU A 18 25.61 -16.92 -4.20
C LEU A 18 24.72 -15.71 -3.86
N LEU A 19 24.69 -14.70 -4.73
CA LEU A 19 23.83 -13.53 -4.53
C LEU A 19 22.35 -13.88 -4.62
N ARG A 20 21.96 -14.75 -5.53
CA ARG A 20 20.59 -15.23 -5.63
C ARG A 20 20.17 -16.04 -4.39
N ALA A 21 21.03 -16.89 -3.87
CA ALA A 21 20.79 -17.62 -2.65
C ALA A 21 20.65 -16.70 -1.44
N SER A 22 21.51 -15.68 -1.34
CA SER A 22 21.42 -14.65 -0.29
C SER A 22 20.13 -13.85 -0.37
N ALA A 23 19.71 -13.44 -1.57
CA ALA A 23 18.46 -12.73 -1.79
C ALA A 23 17.23 -13.59 -1.41
N ALA A 24 17.26 -14.89 -1.74
CA ALA A 24 16.22 -15.82 -1.36
C ALA A 24 16.12 -16.00 0.17
N ASN A 25 17.25 -16.10 0.86
CA ASN A 25 17.28 -16.16 2.32
C ASN A 25 16.73 -14.88 2.97
N MET A 26 17.12 -13.71 2.50
CA MET A 26 16.59 -12.44 3.02
C MET A 26 15.09 -12.31 2.80
N LYS A 27 14.60 -12.78 1.66
CA LYS A 27 13.16 -12.81 1.38
C LYS A 27 12.44 -13.73 2.37
N GLN A 28 12.99 -14.91 2.63
CA GLN A 28 12.42 -15.87 3.58
C GLN A 28 12.42 -15.32 5.01
N GLU A 29 13.51 -14.67 5.44
CA GLU A 29 13.58 -14.02 6.75
C GLU A 29 12.53 -12.92 6.89
N LEU A 30 12.32 -12.11 5.84
CA LEU A 30 11.26 -11.11 5.80
C LEU A 30 9.87 -11.75 5.93
N GLU A 31 9.60 -12.80 5.19
CA GLU A 31 8.33 -13.54 5.28
C GLU A 31 8.12 -14.12 6.68
N ASP A 32 9.17 -14.64 7.30
CA ASP A 32 9.10 -15.22 8.66
C ASP A 32 8.88 -14.15 9.74
N ILE A 33 9.45 -12.96 9.60
CA ILE A 33 9.19 -11.80 10.51
C ILE A 33 7.70 -11.42 10.50
N TRP A 34 7.09 -11.44 9.32
CA TRP A 34 5.67 -11.08 9.17
C TRP A 34 4.69 -12.23 9.47
N LYS A 35 5.20 -13.46 9.64
CA LYS A 35 4.38 -14.66 9.83
C LYS A 35 3.60 -14.67 11.15
N ASP A 36 4.16 -14.07 12.18
CA ASP A 36 3.56 -14.00 13.52
C ASP A 36 2.70 -12.73 13.70
N ASP A 37 2.71 -11.81 12.74
CA ASP A 37 2.03 -10.50 12.81
C ASP A 37 0.63 -10.52 12.15
N HIS A 38 0.01 -11.70 12.09
CA HIS A 38 -1.21 -11.97 11.32
C HIS A 38 -2.50 -11.36 11.88
N GLU A 39 -2.49 -10.74 13.03
CA GLU A 39 -3.73 -10.33 13.69
C GLU A 39 -3.87 -8.82 13.93
N ALA A 40 -3.05 -8.00 13.32
CA ALA A 40 -3.32 -6.57 13.31
C ALA A 40 -4.44 -6.25 12.29
N VAL A 41 -5.67 -6.48 12.70
CA VAL A 41 -6.85 -6.07 11.91
C VAL A 41 -6.99 -4.56 12.01
N TYR A 42 -6.80 -3.90 10.89
CA TYR A 42 -7.01 -2.46 10.76
C TYR A 42 -8.33 -2.17 10.05
N GLU A 43 -9.10 -1.26 10.59
CA GLU A 43 -10.28 -0.72 9.92
C GLU A 43 -9.96 0.62 9.25
N LEU A 44 -10.27 0.73 7.97
CA LEU A 44 -10.19 1.98 7.24
C LEU A 44 -11.21 2.97 7.79
N THR A 45 -10.74 4.14 8.22
CA THR A 45 -11.60 5.21 8.75
C THR A 45 -11.70 6.39 7.83
N SER A 46 -10.66 6.65 7.07
CA SER A 46 -10.66 7.72 6.07
C SER A 46 -9.61 7.45 5.00
N VAL A 47 -9.84 7.99 3.81
CA VAL A 47 -8.92 7.89 2.70
C VAL A 47 -8.95 9.16 1.85
N PHE A 48 -7.77 9.65 1.52
CA PHE A 48 -7.56 10.77 0.62
C PHE A 48 -7.24 10.22 -0.77
N ILE A 49 -8.02 10.61 -1.75
CA ILE A 49 -7.97 10.10 -3.12
C ILE A 49 -7.44 11.17 -4.06
N HIS A 50 -6.57 10.77 -4.95
CA HIS A 50 -6.15 11.56 -6.10
C HIS A 50 -6.65 10.93 -7.39
N ARG A 51 -7.34 11.69 -8.21
CA ARG A 51 -7.78 11.32 -9.56
C ARG A 51 -7.08 12.20 -10.57
N GLY A 52 -6.10 11.66 -11.26
CA GLY A 52 -5.31 12.39 -12.25
C GLY A 52 -4.12 11.59 -12.75
N SER A 53 -3.48 12.10 -13.80
CA SER A 53 -2.35 11.44 -14.46
C SER A 53 -1.01 11.71 -13.77
N THR A 54 -0.88 12.80 -13.05
CA THR A 54 0.33 13.17 -12.31
C THR A 54 -0.03 13.81 -10.98
N PRO A 55 0.87 13.83 -9.98
CA PRO A 55 0.61 14.48 -8.69
C PRO A 55 0.29 15.98 -8.78
N GLN A 56 0.77 16.66 -9.83
CA GLN A 56 0.56 18.08 -10.05
C GLN A 56 -0.73 18.39 -10.80
N TRP A 57 -1.31 17.39 -11.48
CA TRP A 57 -2.49 17.54 -12.31
C TRP A 57 -3.53 16.49 -11.96
N GLY A 58 -4.64 16.92 -11.44
CA GLY A 58 -5.73 16.05 -11.07
C GLY A 58 -6.64 16.69 -10.05
N HIS A 59 -7.50 15.89 -9.51
CA HIS A 59 -8.47 16.28 -8.53
C HIS A 59 -8.31 15.47 -7.26
N TYR A 60 -8.33 16.12 -6.12
CA TYR A 60 -8.25 15.51 -4.81
C TYR A 60 -9.62 15.56 -4.13
N PHE A 61 -9.97 14.47 -3.47
CA PHE A 61 -11.16 14.41 -2.63
C PHE A 61 -10.94 13.40 -1.49
N PHE A 62 -11.83 13.40 -0.52
CA PHE A 62 -11.64 12.71 0.74
C PHE A 62 -12.89 11.91 1.11
N TYR A 63 -12.68 10.69 1.61
CA TYR A 63 -13.71 9.89 2.22
C TYR A 63 -13.45 9.73 3.70
N SER A 64 -14.49 9.80 4.52
CA SER A 64 -14.41 9.55 5.96
C SER A 64 -15.65 8.83 6.47
N ARG A 65 -15.45 7.90 7.40
CA ARG A 65 -16.53 7.30 8.17
C ARG A 65 -17.00 8.27 9.25
N HIS A 66 -18.28 8.19 9.60
CA HIS A 66 -18.85 9.00 10.68
C HIS A 66 -18.71 8.26 12.01
N LEU A 67 -17.51 8.29 12.57
CA LEU A 67 -17.21 7.70 13.87
C LEU A 67 -17.39 8.72 15.00
N PRO A 68 -17.87 8.29 16.19
CA PRO A 68 -18.35 6.96 16.57
C PRO A 68 -19.84 6.70 16.32
N GLU A 69 -20.59 7.72 15.88
CA GLU A 69 -22.05 7.74 15.90
C GLU A 69 -22.67 6.78 14.87
N ASN A 70 -22.09 6.70 13.66
CA ASN A 70 -22.58 5.81 12.62
C ASN A 70 -21.40 5.23 11.81
N PRO A 71 -20.77 4.14 12.28
CA PRO A 71 -19.57 3.57 11.66
C PRO A 71 -19.79 2.99 10.26
N ASP A 72 -21.04 2.74 9.87
CA ASP A 72 -21.35 2.20 8.53
C ASP A 72 -21.62 3.29 7.49
N SER A 73 -21.72 4.55 7.92
CA SER A 73 -21.91 5.67 7.02
C SER A 73 -20.59 6.28 6.57
N TRP A 74 -20.47 6.46 5.26
CA TRP A 74 -19.34 7.12 4.63
C TRP A 74 -19.76 8.45 4.03
N PHE A 75 -18.89 9.44 4.14
CA PHE A 75 -19.06 10.76 3.56
C PHE A 75 -17.96 11.03 2.56
N LYS A 76 -18.31 11.56 1.41
CA LYS A 76 -17.38 12.10 0.41
C LYS A 76 -17.33 13.62 0.56
N TYR A 77 -16.12 14.12 0.73
CA TYR A 77 -15.81 15.54 0.74
C TYR A 77 -15.10 15.90 -0.55
N ASN A 78 -15.77 16.69 -1.37
CA ASN A 78 -15.29 17.09 -2.68
C ASN A 78 -15.43 18.61 -2.82
N ASP A 79 -14.34 19.33 -2.58
CA ASP A 79 -14.33 20.79 -2.44
C ASP A 79 -15.36 21.27 -1.39
N SER A 80 -16.37 21.98 -1.82
CA SER A 80 -17.46 22.48 -0.97
C SER A 80 -18.66 21.53 -0.85
N GLU A 81 -18.64 20.42 -1.58
CA GLU A 81 -19.72 19.45 -1.61
C GLU A 81 -19.45 18.28 -0.66
N VAL A 82 -20.44 17.96 0.16
CA VAL A 82 -20.41 16.78 1.06
C VAL A 82 -21.60 15.90 0.72
N SER A 83 -21.32 14.62 0.43
CA SER A 83 -22.35 13.66 0.09
C SER A 83 -22.18 12.34 0.87
N VAL A 84 -23.29 11.67 1.13
CA VAL A 84 -23.27 10.33 1.71
C VAL A 84 -23.03 9.33 0.58
N VAL A 85 -22.14 8.39 0.81
CA VAL A 85 -21.75 7.36 -0.16
C VAL A 85 -21.75 5.98 0.47
N SER A 86 -21.79 4.96 -0.36
CA SER A 86 -21.66 3.58 0.09
C SER A 86 -20.20 3.19 0.35
N LYS A 87 -19.99 2.14 1.14
CA LYS A 87 -18.66 1.55 1.32
C LYS A 87 -18.09 1.03 0.01
N GLU A 88 -18.95 0.52 -0.86
CA GLU A 88 -18.60 0.00 -2.17
C GLU A 88 -18.03 1.09 -3.08
N ASP A 89 -18.61 2.29 -3.05
CA ASP A 89 -18.12 3.45 -3.80
C ASP A 89 -16.72 3.87 -3.33
N VAL A 90 -16.48 3.87 -2.01
CA VAL A 90 -15.18 4.16 -1.43
C VAL A 90 -14.15 3.12 -1.89
N LEU A 91 -14.48 1.84 -1.81
CA LEU A 91 -13.59 0.76 -2.22
C LEU A 91 -13.31 0.78 -3.72
N ALA A 92 -14.27 1.14 -4.55
CA ALA A 92 -14.09 1.25 -6.00
C ALA A 92 -13.04 2.31 -6.35
N ASP A 93 -13.03 3.46 -5.67
CA ASP A 93 -12.05 4.51 -5.88
C ASP A 93 -10.65 4.16 -5.31
N THR A 94 -10.54 3.16 -4.45
CA THR A 94 -9.25 2.68 -3.90
C THR A 94 -8.58 1.59 -4.73
N THR A 95 -9.23 1.07 -5.77
CA THR A 95 -8.68 0.00 -6.62
C THR A 95 -7.68 0.46 -7.68
N GLY A 96 -7.49 1.77 -7.85
CA GLY A 96 -6.43 2.33 -8.69
C GLY A 96 -6.71 2.35 -10.20
N SER A 97 -7.95 2.12 -10.66
CA SER A 97 -8.28 2.16 -12.09
C SER A 97 -8.42 3.58 -12.65
N THR A 98 -9.08 4.47 -11.93
CA THR A 98 -9.31 5.87 -12.32
C THR A 98 -8.95 6.87 -11.24
N ALA A 99 -8.83 6.39 -10.02
CA ALA A 99 -8.46 7.15 -8.83
C ALA A 99 -7.49 6.32 -7.99
N ASN A 100 -6.58 6.96 -7.30
CA ASN A 100 -5.57 6.29 -6.48
C ASN A 100 -5.68 6.78 -5.04
N PRO A 101 -5.61 5.88 -4.05
CA PRO A 101 -5.46 6.27 -2.66
C PRO A 101 -4.10 6.94 -2.49
N TYR A 102 -4.11 8.16 -1.99
CA TYR A 102 -2.90 8.94 -1.72
C TYR A 102 -2.46 8.83 -0.26
N MET A 103 -3.44 8.82 0.63
CA MET A 103 -3.24 8.70 2.07
C MET A 103 -4.45 8.01 2.68
N ALA A 104 -4.23 7.07 3.56
CA ALA A 104 -5.29 6.40 4.30
C ALA A 104 -5.04 6.48 5.81
N ARG A 105 -6.11 6.59 6.57
CA ARG A 105 -6.10 6.51 8.03
C ARG A 105 -6.85 5.25 8.44
N CYS A 106 -6.17 4.41 9.21
CA CYS A 106 -6.74 3.19 9.74
C CYS A 106 -6.63 3.18 11.27
N PHE A 107 -7.63 2.64 11.95
CA PHE A 107 -7.54 2.34 13.37
C PHE A 107 -7.23 0.85 13.54
N PRO A 108 -6.25 0.48 14.35
CA PRO A 108 -6.15 -0.88 14.84
C PRO A 108 -7.34 -1.16 15.76
N PHE A 109 -7.82 -2.38 15.74
CA PHE A 109 -8.96 -2.81 16.58
C PHE A 109 -8.67 -2.66 18.09
N PHE A 110 -7.41 -2.44 18.46
CA PHE A 110 -6.92 -2.11 19.80
C PHE A 110 -6.25 -0.73 19.84
N PHE A 111 -7.00 0.31 20.14
CA PHE A 111 -6.66 1.61 20.76
C PHE A 111 -5.40 2.39 20.34
N PHE A 112 -4.76 2.16 19.20
CA PHE A 112 -3.72 3.07 18.71
C PHE A 112 -3.99 3.53 17.28
N GLU A 113 -3.97 4.85 17.09
CA GLU A 113 -4.11 5.50 15.79
C GLU A 113 -2.82 5.36 14.98
N ILE A 114 -2.88 4.66 13.85
CA ILE A 114 -1.75 4.61 12.91
C ILE A 114 -2.15 5.35 11.64
N LEU A 115 -1.38 6.38 11.32
CA LEU A 115 -1.45 7.05 10.02
C LEU A 115 -0.64 6.24 9.02
N LEU A 116 -1.29 5.45 8.19
CA LEU A 116 -0.65 4.76 7.08
C LEU A 116 -0.60 5.73 5.88
N VAL A 117 0.56 6.28 5.61
CA VAL A 117 0.81 7.06 4.39
C VAL A 117 1.19 6.09 3.28
N VAL A 118 0.29 5.85 2.35
CA VAL A 118 0.59 5.12 1.12
C VAL A 118 0.95 6.16 0.06
N VAL A 119 2.23 6.35 -0.17
CA VAL A 119 2.72 7.13 -1.31
C VAL A 119 2.85 6.15 -2.47
N VAL A 120 1.98 6.26 -3.46
CA VAL A 120 2.07 5.51 -4.72
C VAL A 120 2.83 6.35 -5.75
#